data_854ed231f71d482bee267488fbc9ea53
#
_entry.id   854ed231f71d482bee267488fbc9ea53
#
_cell.length_a   1.000
_cell.length_b   1.000
_cell.length_c   1.000
_cell.angle_alpha   90.00
_cell.angle_beta   90.00
_cell.angle_gamma   90.00
#
_symmetry.space_group_name_H-M   'P 1'
#
loop_
_entity.id
_entity.type
_entity.pdbx_description
1 polymer ?
#
loop_
_entity_poly.entity_id
_entity_poly.type
_entity_poly.pdbx_seq_one_letter_code
_entity_poly.pdbx_strand_id
1 'polypeptide(L)' 'MSLLHPSATISEAVEIFGDKAKAIGWFKTLSPALGDRQPIDLMTSDPGTKLVRDELNRIRYGHWS' A
#
# COMPACT_ATOMS: atom_id res chain seq x y z
N MET A 1 13.72 12.75 -9.63
CA MET A 1 12.37 12.22 -9.84
C MET A 1 12.22 10.91 -9.08
N SER A 2 11.18 10.79 -8.29
CA SER A 2 10.97 9.59 -7.53
C SER A 2 10.37 8.49 -8.41
N LEU A 3 10.82 7.25 -8.19
CA LEU A 3 10.24 6.09 -8.85
C LEU A 3 9.04 5.55 -8.09
N LEU A 4 8.79 6.09 -6.87
CA LEU A 4 7.74 5.59 -6.00
C LEU A 4 6.65 6.65 -5.86
N HIS A 5 5.78 6.71 -6.87
CA HIS A 5 4.71 7.70 -6.86
C HIS A 5 3.50 7.20 -6.08
N PRO A 6 2.93 8.02 -5.19
CA PRO A 6 1.73 7.63 -4.45
C PRO A 6 0.58 7.23 -5.38
N SER A 7 0.39 7.97 -6.48
CA SER A 7 -0.71 7.66 -7.41
C SER A 7 -0.54 6.28 -8.05
N ALA A 8 0.69 5.90 -8.39
CA ALA A 8 0.95 4.58 -8.94
C ALA A 8 0.66 3.49 -7.92
N THR A 9 1.01 3.75 -6.66
CA THR A 9 0.75 2.80 -5.58
C THR A 9 -0.74 2.63 -5.35
N ILE A 10 -1.50 3.73 -5.40
CA ILE A 10 -2.95 3.66 -5.25
C ILE A 10 -3.58 2.87 -6.40
N SER A 11 -3.14 3.10 -7.63
CA SER A 11 -3.63 2.36 -8.79
C SER A 11 -3.36 0.86 -8.65
N GLU A 12 -2.18 0.51 -8.14
CA GLU A 12 -1.82 -0.87 -7.91
C GLU A 12 -2.75 -1.52 -6.87
N ALA A 13 -3.05 -0.80 -5.80
CA ALA A 13 -3.96 -1.28 -4.78
C ALA A 13 -5.37 -1.50 -5.34
N VAL A 14 -5.84 -0.60 -6.20
CA VAL A 14 -7.15 -0.76 -6.82
C VAL A 14 -7.19 -2.05 -7.65
N GLU A 15 -6.12 -2.37 -8.35
CA GLU A 15 -6.06 -3.62 -9.11
C GLU A 15 -6.08 -4.84 -8.18
N ILE A 16 -5.34 -4.76 -7.07
CA ILE A 16 -5.25 -5.88 -6.13
C ILE A 16 -6.59 -6.14 -5.47
N PHE A 17 -7.26 -5.10 -5.00
CA PHE A 17 -8.53 -5.24 -4.28
C PHE A 17 -9.74 -5.30 -5.21
N GLY A 18 -9.57 -4.91 -6.46
CA GLY A 18 -10.65 -4.95 -7.45
C GLY A 18 -11.69 -3.86 -7.29
N ASP A 19 -11.48 -2.91 -6.38
CA ASP A 19 -12.46 -1.88 -6.06
C ASP A 19 -11.74 -0.70 -5.44
N LYS A 20 -12.02 0.50 -5.94
CA LYS A 20 -11.40 1.72 -5.45
C LYS A 20 -11.76 1.98 -3.99
N ALA A 21 -13.01 1.75 -3.62
CA ALA A 21 -13.45 1.98 -2.24
C ALA A 21 -12.72 1.06 -1.26
N LYS A 22 -12.53 -0.20 -1.65
CA LYS A 22 -11.78 -1.16 -0.81
C LYS A 22 -10.33 -0.76 -0.69
N ALA A 23 -9.72 -0.33 -1.78
CA ALA A 23 -8.33 0.11 -1.77
C ALA A 23 -8.15 1.31 -0.84
N ILE A 24 -9.03 2.31 -0.95
CA ILE A 24 -8.97 3.49 -0.10
C ILE A 24 -9.16 3.11 1.36
N GLY A 25 -10.09 2.20 1.64
CA GLY A 25 -10.30 1.71 3.00
C GLY A 25 -9.05 1.07 3.57
N TRP A 26 -8.34 0.28 2.76
CA TRP A 26 -7.09 -0.34 3.20
C TRP A 26 -6.04 0.72 3.54
N PHE A 27 -5.93 1.76 2.71
CA PHE A 27 -4.95 2.83 2.96
C PHE A 27 -5.21 3.58 4.26
N LYS A 28 -6.46 3.61 4.70
CA LYS A 28 -6.86 4.33 5.92
C LYS A 28 -7.00 3.44 7.14
N THR A 29 -6.71 2.16 7.01
CA THR A 29 -6.80 1.21 8.12
C THR A 29 -5.41 0.97 8.70
N LEU A 30 -5.31 0.93 10.02
CA LEU A 30 -4.05 0.63 10.68
C LEU A 30 -3.60 -0.77 10.30
N SER A 31 -2.35 -0.89 9.88
CA SER A 31 -1.79 -2.17 9.46
C SER A 31 -0.72 -2.63 10.44
N PRO A 32 -0.90 -3.79 11.08
CA PRO A 32 0.14 -4.32 11.96
C PRO A 32 1.46 -4.56 11.24
N ALA A 33 1.39 -4.94 9.96
CA ALA A 33 2.60 -5.17 9.16
C ALA A 33 3.38 -3.89 8.93
N LEU A 34 2.74 -2.73 9.09
CA LEU A 34 3.37 -1.42 8.90
C LEU A 34 3.55 -0.68 10.24
N GLY A 35 3.64 -1.41 11.33
CA GLY A 35 3.86 -0.82 12.65
C GLY A 35 2.63 -0.14 13.22
N ASP A 36 1.45 -0.69 12.94
CA ASP A 36 0.16 -0.13 13.37
C ASP A 36 -0.05 1.29 12.87
N ARG A 37 0.34 1.53 11.62
CA ARG A 37 0.14 2.82 10.97
C ARG A 37 -0.76 2.65 9.77
N GLN A 38 -1.44 3.73 9.39
CA GLN A 38 -2.20 3.73 8.15
C GLN A 38 -1.22 3.81 6.99
N PRO A 39 -1.37 2.97 5.97
CA PRO A 39 -0.48 3.02 4.82
C PRO A 39 -0.38 4.41 4.20
N ILE A 40 -1.49 5.17 4.18
CA ILE A 40 -1.47 6.50 3.59
C ILE A 40 -0.52 7.44 4.33
N ASP A 41 -0.36 7.27 5.64
CA ASP A 41 0.55 8.11 6.42
C ASP A 41 2.00 7.85 6.09
N LEU A 42 2.33 6.66 5.61
CA LEU A 42 3.70 6.31 5.25
C LEU A 42 4.08 6.83 3.87
N MET A 43 3.10 7.22 3.06
CA MET A 43 3.35 7.59 1.68
C MET A 43 3.79 9.04 1.53
N THR A 44 4.21 9.67 2.62
CA THR A 44 4.77 11.03 2.58
C THR A 44 6.25 11.05 2.22
N SER A 45 6.87 9.87 2.13
CA SER A 45 8.29 9.76 1.77
C SER A 45 8.49 8.55 0.87
N ASP A 46 9.61 8.51 0.14
CA ASP A 46 9.91 7.38 -0.71
C ASP A 46 10.12 6.09 0.09
N PRO A 47 10.89 6.09 1.20
CA PRO A 47 11.01 4.87 2.00
C PRO A 47 9.66 4.36 2.51
N GLY A 48 8.78 5.27 2.93
CA GLY A 48 7.45 4.88 3.40
C GLY A 48 6.60 4.31 2.28
N THR A 49 6.64 4.94 1.10
CA THR A 49 5.91 4.43 -0.06
C THR A 49 6.40 3.04 -0.45
N LYS A 50 7.71 2.81 -0.36
CA LYS A 50 8.27 1.49 -0.65
C LYS A 50 7.73 0.44 0.31
N LEU A 51 7.63 0.77 1.59
CA LEU A 51 7.06 -0.16 2.58
C LEU A 51 5.61 -0.51 2.23
N VAL A 52 4.83 0.48 1.81
CA VAL A 52 3.44 0.25 1.42
C VAL A 52 3.39 -0.66 0.17
N ARG A 53 4.23 -0.41 -0.81
CA ARG A 53 4.26 -1.24 -2.01
C ARG A 53 4.70 -2.66 -1.71
N ASP A 54 5.67 -2.83 -0.81
CA ASP A 54 6.09 -4.16 -0.40
C ASP A 54 4.95 -4.92 0.25
N GLU A 55 4.16 -4.24 1.08
CA GLU A 55 3.02 -4.87 1.72
C GLU A 55 1.93 -5.23 0.68
N LEU A 56 1.68 -4.36 -0.28
CA LEU A 56 0.73 -4.64 -1.35
C LEU A 56 1.17 -5.84 -2.19
N ASN A 57 2.47 -5.94 -2.48
CA ASN A 57 3.00 -7.09 -3.21
C ASN A 57 2.81 -8.37 -2.42
N ARG A 58 3.01 -8.33 -1.12
CA ARG A 58 2.80 -9.48 -0.27
C ARG A 58 1.34 -9.93 -0.31
N ILE A 59 0.42 -8.99 -0.26
CA ILE A 59 -1.02 -9.29 -0.35
C ILE A 59 -1.34 -9.86 -1.73
N ARG A 60 -0.82 -9.25 -2.78
CA ARG A 60 -1.10 -9.64 -4.15
C ARG A 60 -0.72 -11.07 -4.45
N TYR A 61 0.47 -11.47 -4.00
CA TYR A 61 0.96 -12.80 -4.29
C TYR A 61 0.59 -13.83 -3.24
N GLY A 62 -0.06 -13.39 -2.16
CA GLY A 62 -0.55 -14.31 -1.15
C GLY A 62 0.56 -15.11 -0.52
N HIS A 63 1.70 -14.49 -0.29
CA HIS A 63 2.82 -15.23 0.09
C HIS A 63 2.87 -15.57 1.50
N TRP A 64 2.85 -16.80 1.76
CA TRP A 64 3.22 -17.20 3.05
C TRP A 64 4.00 -18.38 2.80
N SER A 65 4.79 -18.64 2.32
CA SER A 65 5.41 -19.92 2.16
C SER A 65 6.10 -20.39 3.34
#